data_6d26c6c48216f31cba59895466f4171b
#
_entry.id   6d26c6c48216f31cba59895466f4171b
#
_cell.length_a   1.000
_cell.length_b   1.000
_cell.length_c   1.000
_cell.angle_alpha   90.00
_cell.angle_beta   90.00
_cell.angle_gamma   90.00
#
_symmetry.space_group_name_H-M   'P 1'
#
loop_
_entity.id
_entity.type
_entity.pdbx_description
1 polymer ?
#
loop_
_entity_poly.entity_id
_entity_poly.type
_entity_poly.pdbx_seq_one_letter_code
_entity_poly.pdbx_strand_id
1 'polypeptide(L)'
;MVDLFNYTRRASSVAHIGAIDLGGDNPIRIQSMTTTNTNDTEACVRQAEEIIKAGGELVRFTTQGSREAENMKNINAGIRADGYQTPLVADVHFNPNVADVAALYCEKVRINPGNYVDPARKFIKQEYTDEEYAHELQKIEDRFVPFLNICKEHHTAIRIGVNHGSLSDRIRNRYGDTPEGIVESCLEFLRICKKENFHDVVISIKSSNTVVMVRSMRLLVEEMEKEGMNYPLHLGVTEAGEGEDGRIKSAVGIGALLADGIGDTVRVSLSEEPAAEIPVARHLVDYIGKKKGHLLIPAAACPSFDWLRPTRRETVAVGNIGGNNVPVVISNRIKGESTICENKDATPDYIYIGGKMPKQFVPGQSYIVDYNVYETLNSKPETTGAKLYPIFPAMAMPLIASIKADVKFLTLQFGTPAEEYIACLKAHPEVVVICVSNHQNRLGDQRALVHEMMNAGLKNPVVFAEMYQHSKEEKSDFQLEAAADMGALMIDGLTDGIWLMNDGDIPAQTVDETAFGILQAARLRTSKTEYISCPGCGRTLYDLRETIAKIKEATKHLKGLKIGIMGCIVNGPGEMADADYGYVGAGPNRVSLYRKQVCVEKNIPQEVAVEHLLALIDSDKQ
;
A
#
# COMPACT_ATOMS: atom_id res chain seq x y z
N MET A 1 -0.05 19.52 12.07
CA MET A 1 -1.32 18.83 11.71
C MET A 1 -1.40 18.77 10.19
N VAL A 2 -1.65 17.59 9.63
CA VAL A 2 -1.77 17.41 8.17
C VAL A 2 -3.05 18.08 7.67
N ASP A 3 -2.96 18.81 6.55
CA ASP A 3 -4.14 19.33 5.86
C ASP A 3 -4.76 18.19 5.01
N LEU A 4 -6.00 17.81 5.27
CA LEU A 4 -6.67 16.70 4.59
C LEU A 4 -7.03 17.02 3.14
N PHE A 5 -7.11 18.29 2.80
CA PHE A 5 -7.63 18.77 1.51
C PHE A 5 -6.54 19.37 0.63
N ASN A 6 -5.56 20.02 1.24
CA ASN A 6 -4.52 20.73 0.49
C ASN A 6 -3.18 20.02 0.61
N TYR A 7 -2.57 19.76 -0.54
CA TYR A 7 -1.29 19.05 -0.58
C TYR A 7 -0.15 19.96 -0.14
N THR A 8 0.47 19.58 0.97
CA THR A 8 1.70 20.20 1.46
C THR A 8 2.64 19.10 1.96
N ARG A 9 3.87 19.09 1.44
CA ARG A 9 4.85 18.13 1.93
C ARG A 9 5.23 18.42 3.38
N ARG A 10 5.24 17.39 4.22
CA ARG A 10 5.65 17.47 5.62
C ARG A 10 7.08 17.99 5.71
N ALA A 11 7.31 18.99 6.56
CA ALA A 11 8.65 19.44 6.89
C ALA A 11 9.36 18.37 7.72
N SER A 12 10.41 17.77 7.17
CA SER A 12 11.29 16.83 7.87
C SER A 12 12.67 17.43 8.07
N SER A 13 13.45 16.90 9.03
CA SER A 13 14.87 17.18 9.12
C SER A 13 15.61 16.58 7.93
N VAL A 14 16.85 17.03 7.72
CA VAL A 14 17.71 16.47 6.68
C VAL A 14 18.61 15.40 7.28
N ALA A 15 18.70 14.24 6.64
CA ALA A 15 19.68 13.21 6.91
C ALA A 15 20.71 13.19 5.77
N HIS A 16 22.00 13.28 6.12
CA HIS A 16 23.10 13.24 5.17
C HIS A 16 23.51 11.78 4.93
N ILE A 17 23.50 11.34 3.67
CA ILE A 17 23.80 9.95 3.31
C ILE A 17 24.81 9.95 2.17
N GLY A 18 26.10 9.93 2.50
CA GLY A 18 27.16 10.03 1.51
C GLY A 18 27.01 11.25 0.61
N ALA A 19 26.85 11.04 -0.69
CA ALA A 19 26.72 12.12 -1.68
C ALA A 19 25.32 12.73 -1.80
N ILE A 20 24.33 12.27 -1.03
CA ILE A 20 22.95 12.78 -1.12
C ILE A 20 22.41 13.22 0.23
N ASP A 21 21.53 14.22 0.17
CA ASP A 21 20.69 14.63 1.29
C ASP A 21 19.27 14.09 1.11
N LEU A 22 18.64 13.72 2.22
CA LEU A 22 17.31 13.13 2.27
C LEU A 22 16.47 13.84 3.33
N GLY A 23 15.25 14.22 2.96
CA GLY A 23 14.37 15.03 3.82
C GLY A 23 14.48 16.53 3.55
N GLY A 24 13.82 17.33 4.36
CA GLY A 24 13.69 18.77 4.12
C GLY A 24 13.06 19.07 2.75
N ASP A 25 13.63 20.02 2.04
CA ASP A 25 13.20 20.39 0.68
C ASP A 25 13.83 19.53 -0.44
N ASN A 26 14.64 18.53 -0.07
CA ASN A 26 15.26 17.64 -1.04
C ASN A 26 14.22 16.79 -1.78
N PRO A 27 14.52 16.36 -3.03
CA PRO A 27 13.63 15.46 -3.77
C PRO A 27 13.35 14.18 -3.00
N ILE A 28 12.17 13.60 -3.21
CA ILE A 28 11.86 12.25 -2.70
C ILE A 28 12.75 11.24 -3.43
N ARG A 29 13.59 10.52 -2.68
CA ARG A 29 14.60 9.62 -3.24
C ARG A 29 14.03 8.23 -3.53
N ILE A 30 14.53 7.61 -4.59
CA ILE A 30 14.13 6.25 -5.00
C ILE A 30 15.22 5.26 -4.62
N GLN A 31 14.81 4.22 -3.89
CA GLN A 31 15.69 3.14 -3.45
C GLN A 31 15.23 1.79 -4.00
N SER A 32 16.18 0.91 -4.35
CA SER A 32 15.93 -0.51 -4.55
C SER A 32 16.92 -1.38 -3.78
N MET A 33 16.79 -2.70 -3.92
CA MET A 33 17.60 -3.67 -3.16
C MET A 33 18.05 -4.80 -4.07
N THR A 34 19.33 -5.18 -3.97
CA THR A 34 19.86 -6.32 -4.70
C THR A 34 19.30 -7.65 -4.22
N THR A 35 19.25 -8.62 -5.12
CA THR A 35 18.88 -10.01 -4.83
C THR A 35 20.09 -10.95 -4.82
N THR A 36 21.27 -10.44 -5.19
CA THR A 36 22.53 -11.17 -5.25
C THR A 36 23.03 -11.57 -3.86
N ASN A 37 23.86 -12.61 -3.82
CA ASN A 37 24.61 -12.96 -2.63
C ASN A 37 25.68 -11.89 -2.36
N THR A 38 25.61 -11.24 -1.19
CA THR A 38 26.51 -10.12 -0.85
C THR A 38 27.98 -10.55 -0.70
N ASN A 39 28.29 -11.84 -0.63
CA ASN A 39 29.65 -12.36 -0.72
C ASN A 39 30.20 -12.45 -2.16
N ASP A 40 29.35 -12.28 -3.19
CA ASP A 40 29.74 -12.22 -4.59
C ASP A 40 29.83 -10.75 -5.03
N THR A 41 31.04 -10.20 -4.96
CA THR A 41 31.32 -8.79 -5.25
C THR A 41 30.91 -8.41 -6.68
N GLU A 42 31.27 -9.23 -7.68
CA GLU A 42 31.04 -8.92 -9.10
C GLU A 42 29.54 -8.91 -9.41
N ALA A 43 28.81 -9.91 -8.93
CA ALA A 43 27.36 -9.96 -9.12
C ALA A 43 26.66 -8.78 -8.43
N CYS A 44 27.12 -8.40 -7.24
CA CYS A 44 26.57 -7.26 -6.48
C CYS A 44 26.83 -5.93 -7.19
N VAL A 45 28.04 -5.69 -7.66
CA VAL A 45 28.40 -4.46 -8.41
C VAL A 45 27.55 -4.37 -9.68
N ARG A 46 27.50 -5.42 -10.49
CA ARG A 46 26.71 -5.45 -11.74
C ARG A 46 25.22 -5.14 -11.48
N GLN A 47 24.58 -5.82 -10.53
CA GLN A 47 23.16 -5.58 -10.23
C GLN A 47 22.91 -4.19 -9.62
N ALA A 48 23.84 -3.68 -8.81
CA ALA A 48 23.76 -2.31 -8.29
C ALA A 48 23.81 -1.28 -9.41
N GLU A 49 24.70 -1.48 -10.40
CA GLU A 49 24.76 -0.61 -11.58
C GLU A 49 23.48 -0.64 -12.42
N GLU A 50 22.84 -1.81 -12.58
CA GLU A 50 21.56 -1.92 -13.26
C GLU A 50 20.49 -1.07 -12.55
N ILE A 51 20.44 -1.11 -11.22
CA ILE A 51 19.54 -0.27 -10.40
C ILE A 51 19.88 1.21 -10.58
N ILE A 52 21.16 1.59 -10.53
CA ILE A 52 21.61 2.97 -10.67
C ILE A 52 21.28 3.52 -12.07
N LYS A 53 21.57 2.73 -13.12
CA LYS A 53 21.27 3.07 -14.51
C LYS A 53 19.76 3.25 -14.76
N ALA A 54 18.93 2.51 -14.03
CA ALA A 54 17.47 2.71 -14.05
C ALA A 54 17.00 3.97 -13.31
N GLY A 55 17.89 4.66 -12.58
CA GLY A 55 17.58 5.88 -11.83
C GLY A 55 17.46 5.68 -10.31
N GLY A 56 17.94 4.56 -9.78
CA GLY A 56 18.03 4.32 -8.34
C GLY A 56 19.04 5.24 -7.67
N GLU A 57 18.63 5.90 -6.59
CA GLU A 57 19.44 6.89 -5.88
C GLU A 57 20.07 6.33 -4.61
N LEU A 58 19.61 5.16 -4.14
CA LEU A 58 20.19 4.35 -3.07
C LEU A 58 20.07 2.88 -3.43
N VAL A 59 21.12 2.11 -3.15
CA VAL A 59 21.12 0.65 -3.38
C VAL A 59 21.34 -0.08 -2.06
N ARG A 60 20.43 -1.02 -1.72
CA ARG A 60 20.48 -1.77 -0.47
C ARG A 60 20.94 -3.21 -0.71
N PHE A 61 21.79 -3.71 0.17
CA PHE A 61 22.35 -5.04 0.15
C PHE A 61 21.98 -5.80 1.43
N THR A 62 21.65 -7.09 1.28
CA THR A 62 21.46 -7.99 2.42
C THR A 62 22.80 -8.18 3.15
N THR A 63 22.83 -7.97 4.45
CA THR A 63 24.04 -8.08 5.26
C THR A 63 23.72 -8.92 6.49
N GLN A 64 23.90 -10.25 6.37
CA GLN A 64 23.49 -11.21 7.40
C GLN A 64 24.57 -11.46 8.43
N GLY A 65 25.82 -11.44 8.01
CA GLY A 65 26.96 -11.78 8.83
C GLY A 65 28.17 -10.89 8.59
N SER A 66 29.23 -11.10 9.36
CA SER A 66 30.44 -10.29 9.28
C SER A 66 31.12 -10.36 7.92
N ARG A 67 31.03 -11.51 7.22
CA ARG A 67 31.62 -11.64 5.86
C ARG A 67 30.95 -10.71 4.86
N GLU A 68 29.62 -10.64 4.85
CA GLU A 68 28.89 -9.71 3.99
C GLU A 68 29.18 -8.26 4.37
N ALA A 69 29.25 -7.95 5.67
CA ALA A 69 29.56 -6.61 6.15
C ALA A 69 30.98 -6.16 5.74
N GLU A 70 31.97 -7.03 5.86
CA GLU A 70 33.35 -6.79 5.40
C GLU A 70 33.41 -6.66 3.88
N ASN A 71 32.66 -7.50 3.13
CA ASN A 71 32.65 -7.46 1.68
C ASN A 71 31.99 -6.20 1.11
N MET A 72 31.19 -5.48 1.89
CA MET A 72 30.67 -4.18 1.48
C MET A 72 31.79 -3.19 1.11
N LYS A 73 32.98 -3.32 1.71
CA LYS A 73 34.17 -2.56 1.33
C LYS A 73 34.52 -2.78 -0.14
N ASN A 74 34.55 -4.04 -0.60
CA ASN A 74 34.91 -4.39 -1.98
C ASN A 74 33.80 -3.97 -2.96
N ILE A 75 32.55 -4.18 -2.59
CA ILE A 75 31.38 -3.75 -3.41
C ILE A 75 31.40 -2.22 -3.55
N ASN A 76 31.60 -1.48 -2.48
CA ASN A 76 31.70 -0.02 -2.51
C ASN A 76 32.87 0.42 -3.40
N ALA A 77 34.04 -0.17 -3.25
CA ALA A 77 35.21 0.15 -4.07
C ALA A 77 34.95 -0.11 -5.58
N GLY A 78 34.28 -1.22 -5.92
CA GLY A 78 33.90 -1.54 -7.30
C GLY A 78 32.97 -0.48 -7.90
N ILE A 79 31.89 -0.14 -7.22
CA ILE A 79 30.94 0.88 -7.66
C ILE A 79 31.60 2.26 -7.82
N ARG A 80 32.53 2.63 -6.91
CA ARG A 80 33.29 3.89 -7.01
C ARG A 80 34.30 3.86 -8.17
N ALA A 81 34.91 2.71 -8.46
CA ALA A 81 35.82 2.54 -9.59
C ALA A 81 35.10 2.75 -10.94
N ASP A 82 33.83 2.36 -11.02
CA ASP A 82 32.97 2.55 -12.19
C ASP A 82 32.35 3.98 -12.26
N GLY A 83 32.75 4.86 -11.36
CA GLY A 83 32.41 6.31 -11.37
C GLY A 83 31.12 6.68 -10.67
N TYR A 84 30.42 5.75 -10.06
CA TYR A 84 29.15 6.04 -9.36
C TYR A 84 29.41 6.48 -7.92
N GLN A 85 28.65 7.48 -7.46
CA GLN A 85 28.67 7.99 -6.07
C GLN A 85 27.40 7.62 -5.29
N THR A 86 26.56 6.77 -5.84
CA THR A 86 25.30 6.34 -5.23
C THR A 86 25.55 5.69 -3.88
N PRO A 87 24.88 6.16 -2.79
CA PRO A 87 25.07 5.59 -1.46
C PRO A 87 24.60 4.14 -1.36
N LEU A 88 25.39 3.33 -0.65
CA LEU A 88 25.09 1.93 -0.37
C LEU A 88 24.49 1.78 1.02
N VAL A 89 23.53 0.89 1.13
CA VAL A 89 22.79 0.63 2.38
C VAL A 89 22.96 -0.83 2.78
N ALA A 90 23.55 -1.08 3.95
CA ALA A 90 23.60 -2.41 4.55
C ALA A 90 22.27 -2.72 5.28
N ASP A 91 21.69 -3.87 5.01
CA ASP A 91 20.44 -4.35 5.64
C ASP A 91 20.76 -5.42 6.68
N VAL A 92 20.89 -5.00 7.94
CA VAL A 92 21.30 -5.85 9.05
C VAL A 92 20.10 -6.34 9.86
N HIS A 93 20.14 -7.62 10.23
CA HIS A 93 19.17 -8.27 11.10
C HIS A 93 19.88 -9.15 12.13
N PHE A 94 19.30 -9.30 13.32
CA PHE A 94 19.65 -10.23 14.42
C PHE A 94 21.00 -10.03 15.10
N ASN A 95 22.00 -9.46 14.44
CA ASN A 95 23.34 -9.36 15.00
C ASN A 95 23.84 -7.90 14.98
N PRO A 96 23.79 -7.21 16.13
CA PRO A 96 24.26 -5.83 16.23
C PRO A 96 25.74 -5.63 15.82
N ASN A 97 26.60 -6.64 16.02
CA ASN A 97 28.02 -6.53 15.66
C ASN A 97 28.22 -6.43 14.14
N VAL A 98 27.31 -7.00 13.36
CA VAL A 98 27.33 -6.86 11.90
C VAL A 98 27.04 -5.41 11.49
N ALA A 99 26.16 -4.72 12.22
CA ALA A 99 25.88 -3.30 11.99
C ALA A 99 27.12 -2.42 12.25
N ASP A 100 27.89 -2.72 13.31
CA ASP A 100 29.13 -2.02 13.63
C ASP A 100 30.14 -2.11 12.47
N VAL A 101 30.35 -3.31 11.93
CA VAL A 101 31.25 -3.53 10.79
C VAL A 101 30.72 -2.86 9.52
N ALA A 102 29.42 -2.99 9.23
CA ALA A 102 28.80 -2.38 8.05
C ALA A 102 28.91 -0.85 8.05
N ALA A 103 28.84 -0.22 9.23
CA ALA A 103 28.98 1.22 9.38
C ALA A 103 30.34 1.77 8.93
N LEU A 104 31.38 0.92 8.89
CA LEU A 104 32.71 1.31 8.40
C LEU A 104 32.77 1.44 6.86
N TYR A 105 31.86 0.79 6.14
CA TYR A 105 31.98 0.58 4.69
C TYR A 105 30.75 1.02 3.88
N CYS A 106 29.66 1.42 4.54
CA CYS A 106 28.43 1.85 3.91
C CYS A 106 28.05 3.28 4.34
N GLU A 107 27.40 4.01 3.46
CA GLU A 107 26.91 5.35 3.75
C GLU A 107 25.64 5.31 4.61
N LYS A 108 24.94 4.17 4.66
CA LYS A 108 23.80 3.97 5.55
C LYS A 108 23.70 2.53 6.03
N VAL A 109 23.32 2.34 7.28
CA VAL A 109 23.03 1.02 7.86
C VAL A 109 21.57 0.98 8.30
N ARG A 110 20.81 -0.03 7.87
CA ARG A 110 19.49 -0.31 8.38
C ARG A 110 19.57 -1.33 9.49
N ILE A 111 18.98 -1.00 10.61
CA ILE A 111 18.72 -1.92 11.72
C ILE A 111 17.22 -2.16 11.87
N ASN A 112 16.86 -3.29 12.46
CA ASN A 112 15.47 -3.63 12.75
C ASN A 112 15.26 -3.68 14.27
N PRO A 113 14.53 -2.72 14.87
CA PRO A 113 14.23 -2.70 16.30
C PRO A 113 13.72 -4.03 16.85
N GLY A 114 12.89 -4.74 16.08
CA GLY A 114 12.28 -6.00 16.50
C GLY A 114 13.26 -7.17 16.69
N ASN A 115 14.51 -7.04 16.23
CA ASN A 115 15.52 -8.09 16.35
C ASN A 115 16.97 -7.56 16.46
N TYR A 116 17.15 -6.31 16.86
CA TYR A 116 18.47 -5.71 17.04
C TYR A 116 19.09 -6.12 18.38
N VAL A 117 18.35 -5.94 19.48
CA VAL A 117 18.73 -6.38 20.82
C VAL A 117 17.74 -7.42 21.34
N ASP A 118 16.47 -7.20 21.09
CA ASP A 118 15.43 -8.16 21.40
C ASP A 118 15.66 -9.46 20.62
N PRO A 119 15.39 -10.63 21.22
CA PRO A 119 15.48 -11.90 20.51
C PRO A 119 14.46 -11.97 19.36
N ALA A 120 14.78 -12.78 18.35
CA ALA A 120 13.85 -13.05 17.28
C ALA A 120 12.48 -13.50 17.81
N ARG A 121 11.41 -13.00 17.18
CA ARG A 121 10.02 -13.29 17.56
C ARG A 121 9.76 -14.80 17.66
N LYS A 122 9.28 -15.23 18.82
CA LYS A 122 8.95 -16.64 19.12
C LYS A 122 7.45 -16.87 19.31
N PHE A 123 6.64 -15.80 19.24
CA PHE A 123 5.19 -15.81 19.48
C PHE A 123 4.81 -16.28 20.89
N ILE A 124 5.67 -16.01 21.87
CA ILE A 124 5.43 -16.35 23.27
C ILE A 124 4.74 -15.19 23.99
N LYS A 125 3.88 -15.55 24.96
CA LYS A 125 3.29 -14.59 25.89
C LYS A 125 4.26 -14.40 27.06
N GLN A 126 4.73 -13.19 27.25
CA GLN A 126 5.60 -12.81 28.35
C GLN A 126 5.15 -11.46 28.90
N GLU A 127 4.80 -11.41 30.16
CA GLU A 127 4.43 -10.18 30.85
C GLU A 127 5.66 -9.57 31.50
N TYR A 128 5.83 -8.25 31.38
CA TYR A 128 6.89 -7.48 32.00
C TYR A 128 6.30 -6.52 33.00
N THR A 129 6.88 -6.43 34.20
CA THR A 129 6.67 -5.29 35.09
C THR A 129 7.28 -4.03 34.48
N ASP A 130 6.92 -2.86 34.98
CA ASP A 130 7.51 -1.60 34.50
C ASP A 130 9.02 -1.53 34.75
N GLU A 131 9.49 -2.11 35.85
CA GLU A 131 10.91 -2.20 36.20
C GLU A 131 11.67 -3.13 35.24
N GLU A 132 11.10 -4.30 34.96
CA GLU A 132 11.66 -5.25 33.98
C GLU A 132 11.71 -4.65 32.58
N TYR A 133 10.64 -3.94 32.19
CA TYR A 133 10.59 -3.27 30.90
C TYR A 133 11.64 -2.16 30.79
N ALA A 134 11.79 -1.34 31.83
CA ALA A 134 12.83 -0.30 31.90
C ALA A 134 14.25 -0.89 31.79
N HIS A 135 14.47 -2.09 32.38
CA HIS A 135 15.74 -2.79 32.25
C HIS A 135 16.01 -3.26 30.81
N GLU A 136 14.98 -3.73 30.09
CA GLU A 136 15.12 -4.08 28.68
C GLU A 136 15.43 -2.84 27.83
N LEU A 137 14.82 -1.68 28.10
CA LEU A 137 15.17 -0.41 27.44
C LEU A 137 16.62 0.00 27.68
N GLN A 138 17.12 -0.20 28.91
CA GLN A 138 18.53 0.08 29.21
C GLN A 138 19.48 -0.82 28.43
N LYS A 139 19.16 -2.10 28.25
CA LYS A 139 19.96 -3.00 27.38
C LYS A 139 20.01 -2.52 25.93
N ILE A 140 18.89 -1.99 25.42
CA ILE A 140 18.84 -1.41 24.08
C ILE A 140 19.78 -0.20 24.01
N GLU A 141 19.68 0.71 24.96
CA GLU A 141 20.54 1.90 25.02
C GLU A 141 22.02 1.52 25.11
N ASP A 142 22.40 0.61 26.03
CA ASP A 142 23.74 0.14 26.24
C ASP A 142 24.41 -0.45 24.99
N ARG A 143 23.60 -1.08 24.13
CA ARG A 143 24.08 -1.67 22.86
C ARG A 143 24.03 -0.69 21.69
N PHE A 144 23.05 0.20 21.66
CA PHE A 144 22.82 1.09 20.53
C PHE A 144 23.74 2.32 20.54
N VAL A 145 24.04 2.89 21.71
CA VAL A 145 24.92 4.06 21.83
C VAL A 145 26.35 3.82 21.30
N PRO A 146 27.02 2.69 21.55
CA PRO A 146 28.30 2.39 20.91
C PRO A 146 28.22 2.37 19.39
N PHE A 147 27.14 1.81 18.81
CA PHE A 147 26.92 1.82 17.37
C PHE A 147 26.72 3.24 16.82
N LEU A 148 25.95 4.09 17.53
CA LEU A 148 25.79 5.50 17.15
C LEU A 148 27.13 6.24 17.12
N ASN A 149 28.03 5.93 18.05
CA ASN A 149 29.38 6.55 18.08
C ASN A 149 30.22 6.14 16.87
N ILE A 150 30.16 4.87 16.44
CA ILE A 150 30.80 4.42 15.20
C ILE A 150 30.21 5.17 14.00
N CYS A 151 28.88 5.30 13.95
CA CYS A 151 28.21 6.03 12.88
C CYS A 151 28.60 7.52 12.83
N LYS A 152 28.77 8.18 13.99
CA LYS A 152 29.27 9.56 14.07
C LYS A 152 30.69 9.68 13.51
N GLU A 153 31.57 8.75 13.89
CA GLU A 153 32.98 8.75 13.47
C GLU A 153 33.13 8.54 11.96
N HIS A 154 32.27 7.66 11.37
CA HIS A 154 32.34 7.29 9.96
C HIS A 154 31.36 8.05 9.07
N HIS A 155 30.61 9.01 9.61
CA HIS A 155 29.56 9.76 8.89
C HIS A 155 28.52 8.84 8.23
N THR A 156 28.15 7.78 8.93
CA THR A 156 27.20 6.78 8.45
C THR A 156 25.80 7.10 8.97
N ALA A 157 24.85 7.28 8.07
CA ALA A 157 23.45 7.44 8.44
C ALA A 157 22.82 6.12 8.91
N ILE A 158 21.74 6.21 9.66
CA ILE A 158 21.01 5.03 10.14
C ILE A 158 19.59 5.04 9.61
N ARG A 159 19.08 3.86 9.21
CA ARG A 159 17.66 3.66 9.05
C ARG A 159 17.12 2.74 10.14
N ILE A 160 16.24 3.28 10.97
CA ILE A 160 15.44 2.50 11.91
C ILE A 160 14.26 1.93 11.14
N GLY A 161 14.34 0.64 10.82
CA GLY A 161 13.43 -0.03 9.91
C GLY A 161 12.59 -1.09 10.61
N VAL A 162 11.37 -0.72 11.05
CA VAL A 162 10.42 -1.63 11.66
C VAL A 162 9.60 -2.33 10.58
N ASN A 163 9.52 -3.65 10.64
CA ASN A 163 8.57 -4.45 9.89
C ASN A 163 7.53 -5.00 10.86
N HIS A 164 6.26 -4.86 10.52
CA HIS A 164 5.14 -5.40 11.33
C HIS A 164 5.35 -6.89 11.65
N GLY A 165 5.77 -7.67 10.65
CA GLY A 165 5.98 -9.11 10.81
C GLY A 165 7.11 -9.50 11.76
N SER A 166 8.08 -8.64 12.03
CA SER A 166 9.21 -8.90 12.94
C SER A 166 9.17 -8.09 14.23
N LEU A 167 8.02 -7.57 14.61
CA LEU A 167 7.83 -6.86 15.87
C LEU A 167 8.16 -7.79 17.05
N SER A 168 8.97 -7.34 18.02
CA SER A 168 9.42 -8.16 19.13
C SER A 168 8.27 -8.63 20.04
N ASP A 169 8.45 -9.79 20.68
CA ASP A 169 7.45 -10.29 21.64
C ASP A 169 7.30 -9.33 22.84
N ARG A 170 8.36 -8.62 23.25
CA ARG A 170 8.32 -7.61 24.32
C ARG A 170 7.32 -6.48 23.98
N ILE A 171 7.44 -5.91 22.80
CA ILE A 171 6.52 -4.84 22.31
C ILE A 171 5.10 -5.38 22.20
N ARG A 172 4.93 -6.55 21.57
CA ARG A 172 3.60 -7.14 21.36
C ARG A 172 2.86 -7.43 22.66
N ASN A 173 3.57 -7.92 23.66
CA ASN A 173 2.96 -8.25 24.94
C ASN A 173 2.53 -7.00 25.72
N ARG A 174 3.24 -5.87 25.56
CA ARG A 174 2.93 -4.63 26.25
C ARG A 174 1.93 -3.74 25.49
N TYR A 175 2.10 -3.59 24.18
CA TYR A 175 1.33 -2.64 23.35
C TYR A 175 0.39 -3.34 22.36
N GLY A 176 0.46 -4.66 22.23
CA GLY A 176 -0.29 -5.43 21.26
C GLY A 176 0.35 -5.44 19.86
N ASP A 177 -0.24 -6.23 18.97
CA ASP A 177 0.09 -6.28 17.54
C ASP A 177 -0.70 -5.20 16.79
N THR A 178 -0.43 -3.95 17.11
CA THR A 178 -1.21 -2.75 16.76
C THR A 178 -0.31 -1.67 16.17
N PRO A 179 -0.87 -0.66 15.48
CA PRO A 179 -0.12 0.51 15.06
C PRO A 179 0.65 1.19 16.22
N GLU A 180 0.06 1.24 17.42
CA GLU A 180 0.68 1.79 18.62
C GLU A 180 1.94 1.02 19.01
N GLY A 181 1.91 -0.31 18.99
CA GLY A 181 3.08 -1.14 19.26
C GLY A 181 4.17 -0.98 18.21
N ILE A 182 3.79 -0.89 16.94
CA ILE A 182 4.72 -0.65 15.82
C ILE A 182 5.44 0.70 15.99
N VAL A 183 4.69 1.75 16.33
CA VAL A 183 5.21 3.11 16.53
C VAL A 183 6.13 3.16 17.73
N GLU A 184 5.74 2.56 18.87
CA GLU A 184 6.59 2.54 20.07
C GLU A 184 7.92 1.82 19.81
N SER A 185 7.90 0.75 19.01
CA SER A 185 9.14 0.08 18.57
C SER A 185 10.12 1.02 17.83
N CYS A 186 9.60 2.02 17.10
CA CYS A 186 10.42 3.08 16.51
C CYS A 186 10.89 4.09 17.57
N LEU A 187 9.94 4.58 18.39
CA LEU A 187 10.19 5.68 19.32
C LEU A 187 11.24 5.35 20.38
N GLU A 188 11.30 4.10 20.84
CA GLU A 188 12.34 3.67 21.77
C GLU A 188 13.76 3.97 21.26
N PHE A 189 14.03 3.70 19.98
CA PHE A 189 15.31 4.00 19.34
C PHE A 189 15.48 5.48 19.01
N LEU A 190 14.42 6.17 18.62
CA LEU A 190 14.47 7.59 18.27
C LEU A 190 14.76 8.47 19.48
N ARG A 191 14.22 8.12 20.65
CA ARG A 191 14.52 8.81 21.91
C ARG A 191 16.01 8.72 22.25
N ILE A 192 16.65 7.57 21.99
CA ILE A 192 18.10 7.41 22.15
C ILE A 192 18.85 8.27 21.14
N CYS A 193 18.47 8.26 19.86
CA CYS A 193 19.09 9.12 18.84
C CYS A 193 19.01 10.60 19.23
N LYS A 194 17.85 11.06 19.71
CA LYS A 194 17.65 12.43 20.19
C LYS A 194 18.54 12.74 21.40
N LYS A 195 18.60 11.85 22.38
CA LYS A 195 19.44 11.96 23.59
C LYS A 195 20.93 12.07 23.23
N GLU A 196 21.36 11.26 22.27
CA GLU A 196 22.75 11.22 21.79
C GLU A 196 23.07 12.29 20.75
N ASN A 197 22.15 13.19 20.42
CA ASN A 197 22.31 14.22 19.40
C ASN A 197 22.74 13.64 18.04
N PHE A 198 22.12 12.52 17.64
CA PHE A 198 22.34 11.87 16.36
C PHE A 198 21.17 12.15 15.40
N HIS A 199 21.42 12.85 14.28
CA HIS A 199 20.38 13.39 13.41
C HIS A 199 20.29 12.72 12.04
N ASP A 200 21.34 12.02 11.58
CA ASP A 200 21.32 11.32 10.28
C ASP A 200 20.52 10.02 10.36
N VAL A 201 19.23 10.18 10.67
CA VAL A 201 18.29 9.09 10.92
C VAL A 201 17.18 9.13 9.88
N VAL A 202 16.87 7.98 9.29
CA VAL A 202 15.71 7.73 8.45
C VAL A 202 14.86 6.66 9.13
N ILE A 203 13.53 6.77 9.04
CA ILE A 203 12.65 5.80 9.68
C ILE A 203 11.79 5.13 8.62
N SER A 204 11.54 3.84 8.80
CA SER A 204 10.52 3.14 8.00
C SER A 204 9.67 2.24 8.88
N ILE A 205 8.38 2.24 8.60
CA ILE A 205 7.45 1.20 9.03
C ILE A 205 6.94 0.52 7.77
N LYS A 206 7.04 -0.80 7.73
CA LYS A 206 6.58 -1.61 6.61
C LYS A 206 5.66 -2.72 7.07
N SER A 207 4.64 -2.98 6.26
CA SER A 207 3.70 -4.07 6.44
C SER A 207 3.23 -4.54 5.07
N SER A 208 2.84 -5.80 4.97
CA SER A 208 2.11 -6.34 3.82
C SER A 208 0.64 -5.89 3.80
N ASN A 209 0.13 -5.45 4.94
CA ASN A 209 -1.19 -4.84 5.08
C ASN A 209 -1.09 -3.32 4.91
N THR A 210 -1.63 -2.80 3.81
CA THR A 210 -1.57 -1.37 3.45
C THR A 210 -2.22 -0.47 4.50
N VAL A 211 -3.34 -0.91 5.08
CA VAL A 211 -4.08 -0.15 6.11
C VAL A 211 -3.23 -0.02 7.38
N VAL A 212 -2.62 -1.11 7.84
CA VAL A 212 -1.72 -1.09 9.01
C VAL A 212 -0.52 -0.19 8.75
N MET A 213 0.08 -0.28 7.56
CA MET A 213 1.24 0.53 7.19
C MET A 213 0.91 2.02 7.19
N VAL A 214 -0.19 2.42 6.55
CA VAL A 214 -0.60 3.84 6.46
C VAL A 214 -0.95 4.39 7.83
N ARG A 215 -1.74 3.67 8.63
CA ARG A 215 -2.12 4.07 9.99
C ARG A 215 -0.91 4.24 10.90
N SER A 216 0.01 3.28 10.85
CA SER A 216 1.23 3.32 11.67
C SER A 216 2.13 4.49 11.30
N MET A 217 2.28 4.80 10.00
CA MET A 217 3.10 5.94 9.57
C MET A 217 2.45 7.28 9.95
N ARG A 218 1.13 7.41 9.81
CA ARG A 218 0.39 8.60 10.26
C ARG A 218 0.57 8.81 11.77
N LEU A 219 0.40 7.75 12.55
CA LEU A 219 0.59 7.78 14.00
C LEU A 219 2.04 8.11 14.39
N LEU A 220 3.02 7.56 13.68
CA LEU A 220 4.44 7.87 13.92
C LEU A 220 4.72 9.36 13.72
N VAL A 221 4.17 9.97 12.67
CA VAL A 221 4.32 11.42 12.44
C VAL A 221 3.77 12.23 13.60
N GLU A 222 2.58 11.91 14.05
CA GLU A 222 1.92 12.58 15.19
C GLU A 222 2.73 12.45 16.49
N GLU A 223 3.18 11.22 16.81
CA GLU A 223 3.93 10.98 18.05
C GLU A 223 5.34 11.60 17.99
N MET A 224 6.00 11.60 16.84
CA MET A 224 7.27 12.31 16.68
C MET A 224 7.11 13.82 16.87
N GLU A 225 6.05 14.42 16.32
CA GLU A 225 5.79 15.86 16.52
C GLU A 225 5.59 16.20 17.99
N LYS A 226 4.83 15.38 18.74
CA LYS A 226 4.63 15.54 20.20
C LYS A 226 5.93 15.50 20.98
N GLU A 227 6.87 14.65 20.57
CA GLU A 227 8.17 14.53 21.20
C GLU A 227 9.24 15.49 20.61
N GLY A 228 8.86 16.40 19.71
CA GLY A 228 9.76 17.37 19.09
C GLY A 228 10.78 16.73 18.16
N MET A 229 10.35 15.72 17.38
CA MET A 229 11.12 15.04 16.36
C MET A 229 10.44 15.15 15.02
N ASN A 230 11.23 15.25 13.93
CA ASN A 230 10.70 15.35 12.56
C ASN A 230 11.60 14.62 11.54
N TYR A 231 12.15 13.49 11.91
CA TYR A 231 13.05 12.71 11.05
C TYR A 231 12.41 12.31 9.72
N PRO A 232 13.20 12.19 8.63
CA PRO A 232 12.72 11.76 7.32
C PRO A 232 12.22 10.32 7.32
N LEU A 233 11.27 10.05 6.42
CA LEU A 233 10.53 8.81 6.35
C LEU A 233 10.76 8.07 5.04
N HIS A 234 11.00 6.76 5.14
CA HIS A 234 11.12 5.84 4.02
C HIS A 234 9.84 4.99 3.90
N LEU A 235 9.16 5.12 2.79
CA LEU A 235 7.90 4.43 2.52
C LEU A 235 8.10 3.12 1.74
N GLY A 236 7.28 2.13 2.03
CA GLY A 236 7.24 0.90 1.27
C GLY A 236 6.22 -0.09 1.82
N VAL A 237 5.54 -0.80 0.93
CA VAL A 237 4.72 -1.97 1.26
C VAL A 237 5.59 -3.21 1.12
N THR A 238 5.67 -4.07 2.14
CA THR A 238 6.40 -5.33 2.04
C THR A 238 5.54 -6.39 1.36
N GLU A 239 6.19 -7.34 0.71
CA GLU A 239 5.56 -8.51 0.10
C GLU A 239 4.35 -8.13 -0.78
N ALA A 240 4.51 -7.07 -1.58
CA ALA A 240 3.44 -6.55 -2.41
C ALA A 240 3.05 -7.50 -3.55
N GLY A 241 3.96 -8.39 -3.94
CA GLY A 241 3.74 -9.35 -5.01
C GLY A 241 4.39 -8.91 -6.31
N GLU A 242 3.90 -9.43 -7.42
CA GLU A 242 4.42 -9.16 -8.76
C GLU A 242 3.35 -8.56 -9.68
N GLY A 243 3.77 -8.08 -10.84
CA GLY A 243 2.88 -7.60 -11.88
C GLY A 243 1.95 -6.48 -11.43
N GLU A 244 0.70 -6.58 -11.82
CA GLU A 244 -0.32 -5.57 -11.54
C GLU A 244 -0.66 -5.49 -10.05
N ASP A 245 -0.77 -6.63 -9.37
CA ASP A 245 -1.12 -6.68 -7.96
C ASP A 245 -0.09 -5.98 -7.09
N GLY A 246 1.20 -6.21 -7.37
CA GLY A 246 2.30 -5.56 -6.66
C GLY A 246 2.31 -4.04 -6.87
N ARG A 247 2.05 -3.59 -8.09
CA ARG A 247 1.97 -2.16 -8.44
C ARG A 247 0.78 -1.49 -7.77
N ILE A 248 -0.41 -2.04 -7.89
CA ILE A 248 -1.64 -1.52 -7.28
C ILE A 248 -1.49 -1.46 -5.76
N LYS A 249 -1.02 -2.53 -5.14
CA LYS A 249 -0.85 -2.60 -3.68
C LYS A 249 0.17 -1.58 -3.17
N SER A 250 1.29 -1.42 -3.87
CA SER A 250 2.30 -0.42 -3.55
C SER A 250 1.75 1.01 -3.71
N ALA A 251 1.01 1.28 -4.80
CA ALA A 251 0.44 2.59 -5.07
C ALA A 251 -0.67 2.96 -4.06
N VAL A 252 -1.51 2.01 -3.63
CA VAL A 252 -2.50 2.22 -2.57
C VAL A 252 -1.82 2.66 -1.27
N GLY A 253 -0.80 1.93 -0.81
CA GLY A 253 -0.15 2.22 0.47
C GLY A 253 0.78 3.43 0.42
N ILE A 254 1.72 3.45 -0.52
CA ILE A 254 2.70 4.54 -0.66
C ILE A 254 2.00 5.81 -1.14
N GLY A 255 1.09 5.70 -2.11
CA GLY A 255 0.36 6.82 -2.69
C GLY A 255 -0.49 7.56 -1.66
N ALA A 256 -1.15 6.84 -0.75
CA ALA A 256 -1.93 7.45 0.33
C ALA A 256 -1.07 8.34 1.23
N LEU A 257 0.12 7.87 1.64
CA LEU A 257 1.03 8.64 2.48
C LEU A 257 1.67 9.81 1.73
N LEU A 258 2.12 9.59 0.49
CA LEU A 258 2.66 10.68 -0.35
C LEU A 258 1.62 11.77 -0.57
N ALA A 259 0.35 11.41 -0.79
CA ALA A 259 -0.74 12.36 -0.96
C ALA A 259 -1.05 13.17 0.31
N ASP A 260 -0.79 12.60 1.49
CA ASP A 260 -0.81 13.30 2.78
C ASP A 260 0.45 14.17 3.01
N GLY A 261 1.38 14.22 2.06
CA GLY A 261 2.66 14.93 2.16
C GLY A 261 3.72 14.18 2.98
N ILE A 262 3.50 12.92 3.32
CA ILE A 262 4.37 12.08 4.15
C ILE A 262 5.28 11.24 3.25
N GLY A 263 6.58 11.33 3.46
CA GLY A 263 7.59 10.51 2.79
C GLY A 263 8.71 11.30 2.14
N ASP A 264 9.94 10.82 2.33
CA ASP A 264 11.18 11.45 1.85
C ASP A 264 11.98 10.51 0.97
N THR A 265 11.73 9.21 1.06
CA THR A 265 12.25 8.20 0.15
C THR A 265 11.26 7.03 0.03
N VAL A 266 11.26 6.36 -1.11
CA VAL A 266 10.35 5.24 -1.39
C VAL A 266 11.08 4.05 -1.95
N ARG A 267 10.57 2.85 -1.63
CA ARG A 267 10.86 1.62 -2.34
C ARG A 267 9.56 0.88 -2.66
N VAL A 268 9.31 0.68 -3.92
CA VAL A 268 8.33 -0.31 -4.39
C VAL A 268 8.98 -1.69 -4.33
N SER A 269 8.34 -2.66 -3.68
CA SER A 269 8.89 -4.02 -3.51
C SER A 269 8.12 -4.99 -4.40
N LEU A 270 8.71 -5.32 -5.55
CA LEU A 270 8.12 -6.25 -6.52
C LEU A 270 8.89 -7.57 -6.55
N SER A 271 8.18 -8.68 -6.78
CA SER A 271 8.77 -9.99 -7.02
C SER A 271 9.27 -10.10 -8.48
N GLU A 272 10.04 -9.09 -8.91
CA GLU A 272 10.59 -8.89 -10.25
C GLU A 272 12.09 -8.55 -10.16
N GLU A 273 12.73 -8.23 -11.30
CA GLU A 273 14.12 -7.72 -11.26
C GLU A 273 14.17 -6.39 -10.50
N PRO A 274 15.16 -6.16 -9.63
CA PRO A 274 15.23 -4.95 -8.80
C PRO A 274 15.19 -3.63 -9.57
N ALA A 275 15.77 -3.58 -10.77
CA ALA A 275 15.74 -2.40 -11.62
C ALA A 275 14.32 -2.03 -12.09
N ALA A 276 13.40 -3.00 -12.19
CA ALA A 276 12.01 -2.78 -12.57
C ALA A 276 11.21 -1.99 -11.53
N GLU A 277 11.65 -1.98 -10.26
CA GLU A 277 11.03 -1.21 -9.19
C GLU A 277 11.18 0.31 -9.41
N ILE A 278 12.27 0.74 -10.04
CA ILE A 278 12.67 2.16 -10.13
C ILE A 278 11.69 3.00 -10.95
N PRO A 279 11.33 2.66 -12.20
CA PRO A 279 10.39 3.46 -12.98
C PRO A 279 9.01 3.51 -12.33
N VAL A 280 8.57 2.43 -11.68
CA VAL A 280 7.29 2.39 -10.96
C VAL A 280 7.29 3.36 -9.78
N ALA A 281 8.33 3.35 -8.97
CA ALA A 281 8.47 4.26 -7.83
C ALA A 281 8.59 5.72 -8.30
N ARG A 282 9.36 5.98 -9.37
CA ARG A 282 9.53 7.32 -9.93
C ARG A 282 8.19 7.87 -10.45
N HIS A 283 7.46 7.08 -11.23
CA HIS A 283 6.15 7.50 -11.75
C HIS A 283 5.20 7.89 -10.62
N LEU A 284 5.12 7.09 -9.56
CA LEU A 284 4.26 7.35 -8.40
C LEU A 284 4.64 8.66 -7.69
N VAL A 285 5.94 8.89 -7.45
CA VAL A 285 6.44 10.11 -6.82
C VAL A 285 6.14 11.34 -7.69
N ASP A 286 6.41 11.26 -8.99
CA ASP A 286 6.21 12.36 -9.92
C ASP A 286 4.72 12.66 -10.10
N TYR A 287 3.86 11.65 -10.15
CA TYR A 287 2.42 11.81 -10.23
C TYR A 287 1.86 12.59 -9.04
N ILE A 288 2.20 12.15 -7.82
CA ILE A 288 1.76 12.86 -6.62
C ILE A 288 2.37 14.26 -6.54
N GLY A 289 3.62 14.42 -6.98
CA GLY A 289 4.30 15.74 -7.04
C GLY A 289 3.60 16.78 -7.89
N LYS A 290 2.86 16.36 -8.92
CA LYS A 290 2.02 17.25 -9.75
C LYS A 290 0.92 17.97 -8.97
N LYS A 291 0.55 17.48 -7.79
CA LYS A 291 -0.44 18.13 -6.90
C LYS A 291 0.10 19.42 -6.28
N LYS A 292 1.41 19.64 -6.25
CA LYS A 292 2.04 20.84 -5.68
C LYS A 292 1.56 22.11 -6.38
N GLY A 293 1.19 23.12 -5.60
CA GLY A 293 0.76 24.42 -6.12
C GLY A 293 -0.66 24.45 -6.70
N HIS A 294 -1.48 23.45 -6.40
CA HIS A 294 -2.90 23.45 -6.78
C HIS A 294 -3.66 24.62 -6.15
N LEU A 295 -4.81 24.96 -6.70
CA LEU A 295 -5.69 25.98 -6.13
C LEU A 295 -6.17 25.53 -4.73
N LEU A 296 -6.32 26.49 -3.81
CA LEU A 296 -6.79 26.21 -2.44
C LEU A 296 -8.18 25.58 -2.46
N ILE A 297 -8.32 24.49 -1.72
CA ILE A 297 -9.60 23.83 -1.43
C ILE A 297 -10.07 24.33 -0.06
N PRO A 298 -11.06 25.24 0.00
CA PRO A 298 -11.50 25.86 1.26
C PRO A 298 -12.52 24.98 2.01
N ALA A 299 -12.10 23.79 2.39
CA ALA A 299 -12.95 22.83 3.10
C ALA A 299 -12.65 22.75 4.60
N ALA A 300 -13.63 22.28 5.37
CA ALA A 300 -13.52 22.06 6.80
C ALA A 300 -13.63 20.56 7.11
N ALA A 301 -12.67 20.04 7.86
CA ALA A 301 -12.70 18.66 8.31
C ALA A 301 -13.90 18.41 9.24
N CYS A 302 -14.54 17.25 9.09
CA CYS A 302 -15.59 16.84 10.01
C CYS A 302 -14.95 16.49 11.37
N PRO A 303 -15.44 17.09 12.49
CA PRO A 303 -14.83 16.88 13.82
C PRO A 303 -14.86 15.43 14.31
N SER A 304 -15.78 14.61 13.78
CA SER A 304 -15.87 13.18 14.13
C SER A 304 -14.94 12.29 13.29
N PHE A 305 -14.26 12.83 12.29
CA PHE A 305 -13.32 12.06 11.49
C PHE A 305 -11.96 11.99 12.18
N ASP A 306 -11.53 10.78 12.50
CA ASP A 306 -10.20 10.51 13.05
C ASP A 306 -9.23 10.08 11.95
N TRP A 307 -8.34 10.97 11.53
CA TRP A 307 -7.34 10.72 10.51
C TRP A 307 -6.34 9.63 10.89
N LEU A 308 -6.05 9.46 12.19
CA LEU A 308 -5.11 8.46 12.67
C LEU A 308 -5.74 7.07 12.76
N ARG A 309 -7.06 7.02 13.05
CA ARG A 309 -7.83 5.79 13.19
C ARG A 309 -9.10 5.85 12.37
N PRO A 310 -9.00 6.04 11.05
CA PRO A 310 -10.18 6.17 10.22
C PRO A 310 -11.05 4.91 10.31
N THR A 311 -12.33 5.13 10.45
CA THR A 311 -13.36 4.09 10.43
C THR A 311 -14.25 4.31 9.24
N ARG A 312 -14.89 3.24 8.75
CA ARG A 312 -15.84 3.38 7.64
C ARG A 312 -16.95 4.36 8.03
N ARG A 313 -17.18 5.34 7.16
CA ARG A 313 -18.27 6.30 7.29
C ARG A 313 -19.62 5.58 7.37
N GLU A 314 -20.45 5.97 8.32
CA GLU A 314 -21.81 5.44 8.44
C GLU A 314 -22.68 5.97 7.31
N THR A 315 -23.25 5.07 6.52
CA THR A 315 -24.17 5.38 5.42
C THR A 315 -25.44 4.53 5.49
N VAL A 316 -26.51 4.98 4.84
CA VAL A 316 -27.70 4.15 4.65
C VAL A 316 -27.46 3.15 3.52
N ALA A 317 -28.12 2.01 3.56
CA ALA A 317 -28.09 1.07 2.43
C ALA A 317 -29.11 1.52 1.36
N VAL A 318 -28.63 1.70 0.14
CA VAL A 318 -29.44 1.99 -1.05
C VAL A 318 -29.22 0.86 -2.05
N GLY A 319 -30.17 -0.06 -2.18
CA GLY A 319 -29.93 -1.32 -2.86
C GLY A 319 -28.79 -2.09 -2.18
N ASN A 320 -27.75 -2.43 -2.95
CA ASN A 320 -26.53 -3.07 -2.43
C ASN A 320 -25.38 -2.09 -2.20
N ILE A 321 -25.64 -0.77 -2.15
CA ILE A 321 -24.61 0.27 -1.96
C ILE A 321 -24.76 0.88 -0.55
N GLY A 322 -23.66 1.06 0.14
CA GLY A 322 -23.66 1.66 1.49
C GLY A 322 -24.08 0.71 2.61
N GLY A 323 -24.30 1.25 3.80
CA GLY A 323 -24.55 0.46 5.01
C GLY A 323 -23.42 -0.53 5.30
N ASN A 324 -23.79 -1.79 5.54
CA ASN A 324 -22.83 -2.88 5.79
C ASN A 324 -22.40 -3.63 4.51
N ASN A 325 -22.84 -3.19 3.33
CA ASN A 325 -22.47 -3.82 2.08
C ASN A 325 -20.99 -3.55 1.75
N VAL A 326 -20.35 -4.48 1.04
CA VAL A 326 -19.01 -4.22 0.48
C VAL A 326 -19.09 -3.12 -0.58
N PRO A 327 -18.04 -2.31 -0.78
CA PRO A 327 -18.05 -1.29 -1.82
C PRO A 327 -18.27 -1.87 -3.20
N VAL A 328 -19.13 -1.20 -3.99
CA VAL A 328 -19.49 -1.63 -5.34
C VAL A 328 -18.47 -1.17 -6.38
N VAL A 329 -18.42 -1.87 -7.52
CA VAL A 329 -17.67 -1.46 -8.71
C VAL A 329 -18.68 -1.08 -9.81
N ILE A 330 -18.55 0.15 -10.32
CA ILE A 330 -19.27 0.62 -11.49
C ILE A 330 -18.33 0.56 -12.70
N SER A 331 -18.78 -0.02 -13.78
CA SER A 331 -18.06 -0.14 -15.03
C SER A 331 -18.60 0.84 -16.08
N ASN A 332 -17.73 1.44 -16.88
CA ASN A 332 -18.09 2.32 -17.98
C ASN A 332 -18.11 1.54 -19.31
N ARG A 333 -19.27 1.50 -19.98
CA ARG A 333 -19.46 0.88 -21.29
C ARG A 333 -20.10 1.84 -22.32
N ILE A 334 -19.92 3.14 -22.11
CA ILE A 334 -20.55 4.19 -22.94
C ILE A 334 -20.07 4.16 -24.40
N LYS A 335 -18.88 3.62 -24.67
CA LYS A 335 -18.32 3.49 -26.02
C LYS A 335 -18.96 2.33 -26.81
N GLY A 336 -19.82 1.52 -26.18
CA GLY A 336 -20.48 0.37 -26.80
C GLY A 336 -19.72 -0.94 -26.66
N GLU A 337 -18.83 -1.03 -25.68
CA GLU A 337 -18.12 -2.27 -25.32
C GLU A 337 -19.12 -3.34 -24.84
N SER A 338 -18.67 -4.60 -24.85
CA SER A 338 -19.48 -5.71 -24.35
C SER A 338 -19.86 -5.51 -22.89
N THR A 339 -21.12 -5.74 -22.57
CA THR A 339 -21.61 -5.76 -21.17
C THR A 339 -21.46 -7.16 -20.54
N ILE A 340 -21.05 -8.14 -21.33
CA ILE A 340 -20.72 -9.48 -20.83
C ILE A 340 -19.29 -9.43 -20.28
N CYS A 341 -19.14 -9.77 -19.01
CA CYS A 341 -17.85 -9.86 -18.36
C CYS A 341 -17.29 -11.29 -18.50
N GLU A 342 -16.10 -11.40 -19.11
CA GLU A 342 -15.41 -12.69 -19.27
C GLU A 342 -14.80 -13.15 -17.94
N ASN A 343 -14.22 -12.23 -17.18
CA ASN A 343 -13.68 -12.50 -15.85
C ASN A 343 -14.77 -12.40 -14.79
N LYS A 344 -15.30 -13.55 -14.38
CA LYS A 344 -16.36 -13.61 -13.36
C LYS A 344 -15.91 -13.12 -11.97
N ASP A 345 -14.62 -13.07 -11.72
CA ASP A 345 -14.05 -12.62 -10.45
C ASP A 345 -14.01 -11.09 -10.33
N ALA A 346 -14.09 -10.41 -11.48
CA ALA A 346 -14.15 -8.97 -11.61
C ALA A 346 -15.43 -8.52 -12.35
N THR A 347 -16.57 -9.15 -12.06
CA THR A 347 -17.87 -8.73 -12.62
C THR A 347 -18.35 -7.48 -11.90
N PRO A 348 -18.51 -6.34 -12.58
CA PRO A 348 -18.97 -5.10 -11.96
C PRO A 348 -20.42 -5.22 -11.47
N ASP A 349 -20.71 -4.54 -10.36
CA ASP A 349 -22.05 -4.54 -9.76
C ASP A 349 -23.03 -3.72 -10.60
N TYR A 350 -22.55 -2.65 -11.22
CA TYR A 350 -23.31 -1.76 -12.11
C TYR A 350 -22.54 -1.49 -13.39
N ILE A 351 -23.27 -1.34 -14.49
CA ILE A 351 -22.72 -1.01 -15.80
C ILE A 351 -23.36 0.28 -16.30
N TYR A 352 -22.57 1.33 -16.48
CA TYR A 352 -23.03 2.58 -17.08
C TYR A 352 -22.98 2.50 -18.60
N ILE A 353 -24.11 2.73 -19.23
CA ILE A 353 -24.31 2.69 -20.69
C ILE A 353 -24.78 4.03 -21.29
N GLY A 354 -24.95 5.07 -20.44
CA GLY A 354 -25.47 6.37 -20.90
C GLY A 354 -26.85 6.25 -21.48
N GLY A 355 -27.02 6.77 -22.71
CA GLY A 355 -28.27 6.65 -23.49
C GLY A 355 -28.23 5.56 -24.55
N LYS A 356 -27.19 4.74 -24.64
CA LYS A 356 -26.99 3.74 -25.68
C LYS A 356 -27.48 2.37 -25.26
N MET A 357 -28.23 1.70 -26.15
CA MET A 357 -28.61 0.30 -25.93
C MET A 357 -27.41 -0.62 -26.17
N PRO A 358 -27.05 -1.51 -25.22
CA PRO A 358 -26.09 -2.55 -25.50
C PRO A 358 -26.63 -3.55 -26.52
N LYS A 359 -25.74 -4.32 -27.15
CA LYS A 359 -26.13 -5.40 -28.05
C LYS A 359 -27.02 -6.44 -27.37
N GLN A 360 -26.79 -6.66 -26.09
CA GLN A 360 -27.54 -7.58 -25.25
C GLN A 360 -27.53 -7.10 -23.80
N PHE A 361 -28.68 -7.12 -23.14
CA PHE A 361 -28.79 -6.99 -21.69
C PHE A 361 -28.53 -8.35 -21.02
N VAL A 362 -27.75 -8.34 -19.96
CA VAL A 362 -27.53 -9.54 -19.16
C VAL A 362 -28.59 -9.62 -18.07
N PRO A 363 -29.38 -10.69 -18.01
CA PRO A 363 -30.42 -10.84 -17.00
C PRO A 363 -29.83 -10.76 -15.57
N GLY A 364 -30.50 -10.00 -14.70
CA GLY A 364 -30.07 -9.78 -13.33
C GLY A 364 -28.98 -8.72 -13.14
N GLN A 365 -28.30 -8.28 -14.21
CA GLN A 365 -27.31 -7.21 -14.17
C GLN A 365 -27.99 -5.85 -13.95
N SER A 366 -27.36 -4.99 -13.15
CA SER A 366 -27.78 -3.61 -12.93
C SER A 366 -27.09 -2.66 -13.90
N TYR A 367 -27.89 -1.80 -14.54
CA TYR A 367 -27.42 -0.81 -15.51
C TYR A 367 -27.72 0.60 -15.01
N ILE A 368 -26.79 1.51 -15.23
CA ILE A 368 -26.98 2.93 -15.01
C ILE A 368 -27.18 3.61 -16.36
N VAL A 369 -28.22 4.40 -16.47
CA VAL A 369 -28.61 5.12 -17.70
C VAL A 369 -28.86 6.59 -17.40
N ASP A 370 -28.68 7.46 -18.40
CA ASP A 370 -28.95 8.87 -18.23
C ASP A 370 -30.43 9.09 -17.89
N TYR A 371 -30.70 10.01 -16.96
CA TYR A 371 -32.05 10.26 -16.42
C TYR A 371 -33.08 10.58 -17.51
N ASN A 372 -32.66 11.29 -18.57
CA ASN A 372 -33.54 11.74 -19.66
C ASN A 372 -34.00 10.61 -20.62
N VAL A 373 -33.32 9.45 -20.59
CA VAL A 373 -33.69 8.26 -21.39
C VAL A 373 -34.20 7.12 -20.53
N TYR A 374 -34.12 7.25 -19.19
CA TYR A 374 -34.46 6.18 -18.25
C TYR A 374 -35.84 5.59 -18.46
N GLU A 375 -36.92 6.42 -18.49
CA GLU A 375 -38.30 5.94 -18.65
C GLU A 375 -38.50 5.28 -19.99
N THR A 376 -37.91 5.85 -21.05
CA THR A 376 -37.99 5.29 -22.39
C THR A 376 -37.32 3.93 -22.49
N LEU A 377 -36.15 3.77 -21.91
CA LEU A 377 -35.40 2.50 -21.89
C LEU A 377 -36.10 1.46 -21.00
N ASN A 378 -36.57 1.86 -19.84
CA ASN A 378 -37.21 0.98 -18.88
C ASN A 378 -38.55 0.40 -19.37
N SER A 379 -39.17 1.03 -20.35
CA SER A 379 -40.41 0.55 -20.96
C SER A 379 -40.21 -0.41 -22.14
N LYS A 380 -38.98 -0.64 -22.61
CA LYS A 380 -38.67 -1.48 -23.75
C LYS A 380 -38.65 -2.97 -23.40
N PRO A 381 -39.20 -3.85 -24.27
CA PRO A 381 -39.18 -5.31 -24.07
C PRO A 381 -37.76 -5.88 -23.96
N GLU A 382 -36.78 -5.29 -24.65
CA GLU A 382 -35.37 -5.73 -24.67
C GLU A 382 -34.68 -5.59 -23.32
N THR A 383 -35.22 -4.76 -22.42
CA THR A 383 -34.70 -4.58 -21.06
C THR A 383 -35.29 -5.56 -20.05
N THR A 384 -36.21 -6.43 -20.49
CA THR A 384 -36.83 -7.41 -19.60
C THR A 384 -35.82 -8.28 -18.88
N GLY A 385 -35.84 -8.27 -17.54
CA GLY A 385 -34.92 -9.00 -16.69
C GLY A 385 -33.64 -8.26 -16.31
N ALA A 386 -33.34 -7.10 -16.92
CA ALA A 386 -32.30 -6.19 -16.49
C ALA A 386 -32.87 -5.16 -15.48
N LYS A 387 -32.01 -4.62 -14.64
CA LYS A 387 -32.37 -3.55 -13.69
C LYS A 387 -31.75 -2.25 -14.18
N LEU A 388 -32.58 -1.23 -14.42
CA LEU A 388 -32.11 0.09 -14.86
C LEU A 388 -32.28 1.11 -13.75
N TYR A 389 -31.29 2.00 -13.62
CA TYR A 389 -31.28 3.07 -12.63
C TYR A 389 -30.82 4.38 -13.26
N PRO A 390 -31.50 5.51 -12.96
CA PRO A 390 -31.18 6.80 -13.57
C PRO A 390 -29.98 7.46 -12.87
N ILE A 391 -29.12 8.12 -13.67
CA ILE A 391 -28.08 9.04 -13.18
C ILE A 391 -28.39 10.47 -13.59
N PHE A 392 -28.24 11.38 -12.63
CA PHE A 392 -28.52 12.81 -12.78
C PHE A 392 -27.22 13.60 -12.65
N PRO A 393 -26.91 14.51 -13.58
CA PRO A 393 -25.93 15.57 -13.32
C PRO A 393 -26.47 16.57 -12.29
N ALA A 394 -25.61 17.31 -11.62
CA ALA A 394 -25.99 18.27 -10.57
C ALA A 394 -27.09 19.25 -11.03
N MET A 395 -27.03 19.75 -12.26
CA MET A 395 -28.04 20.65 -12.83
C MET A 395 -29.43 20.03 -12.98
N ALA A 396 -29.54 18.70 -12.98
CA ALA A 396 -30.80 17.98 -13.08
C ALA A 396 -31.38 17.55 -11.71
N MET A 397 -30.78 17.97 -10.59
CA MET A 397 -31.29 17.69 -9.24
C MET A 397 -32.78 17.95 -9.05
N PRO A 398 -33.37 19.05 -9.55
CA PRO A 398 -34.80 19.30 -9.40
C PRO A 398 -35.70 18.22 -10.00
N LEU A 399 -35.19 17.42 -10.92
CA LEU A 399 -35.93 16.35 -11.59
C LEU A 399 -35.91 15.00 -10.82
N ILE A 400 -35.08 14.89 -9.79
CA ILE A 400 -34.93 13.64 -8.99
C ILE A 400 -36.29 13.20 -8.43
N ALA A 401 -37.10 14.13 -7.92
CA ALA A 401 -38.41 13.84 -7.34
C ALA A 401 -39.43 13.33 -8.39
N SER A 402 -39.29 13.70 -9.66
CA SER A 402 -40.24 13.34 -10.72
C SER A 402 -40.05 11.93 -11.27
N ILE A 403 -38.84 11.35 -11.14
CA ILE A 403 -38.52 10.00 -11.65
C ILE A 403 -38.62 8.98 -10.52
N LYS A 404 -39.39 7.94 -10.71
CA LYS A 404 -39.56 6.83 -9.75
C LYS A 404 -38.49 5.76 -10.00
N ALA A 405 -37.58 5.57 -9.04
CA ALA A 405 -36.62 4.49 -9.04
C ALA A 405 -36.15 4.22 -7.61
N ASP A 406 -35.86 2.95 -7.28
CA ASP A 406 -35.43 2.54 -5.94
C ASP A 406 -33.99 2.98 -5.63
N VAL A 407 -33.17 3.13 -6.65
CA VAL A 407 -31.80 3.66 -6.59
C VAL A 407 -31.69 4.76 -7.63
N LYS A 408 -31.17 5.89 -7.24
CA LYS A 408 -30.88 7.04 -8.10
C LYS A 408 -29.43 7.46 -7.87
N PHE A 409 -28.75 7.84 -8.94
CA PHE A 409 -27.38 8.33 -8.85
C PHE A 409 -27.36 9.83 -9.14
N LEU A 410 -26.60 10.59 -8.34
CA LEU A 410 -26.41 12.03 -8.50
C LEU A 410 -24.92 12.35 -8.56
N THR A 411 -24.48 12.92 -9.67
CA THR A 411 -23.08 13.36 -9.83
C THR A 411 -22.86 14.71 -9.15
N LEU A 412 -21.94 14.76 -8.20
CA LEU A 412 -21.55 15.96 -7.46
C LEU A 412 -20.03 16.12 -7.46
N GLN A 413 -19.58 17.38 -7.34
CA GLN A 413 -18.20 17.75 -7.06
C GLN A 413 -18.16 18.80 -5.95
N PHE A 414 -17.04 18.94 -5.26
CA PHE A 414 -16.86 20.02 -4.30
C PHE A 414 -17.01 21.37 -5.02
N GLY A 415 -17.71 22.33 -4.39
CA GLY A 415 -18.08 23.60 -5.03
C GLY A 415 -19.44 23.59 -5.73
N THR A 416 -20.13 22.44 -5.86
CA THR A 416 -21.57 22.42 -6.15
C THR A 416 -22.28 23.16 -5.02
N PRO A 417 -23.31 24.04 -5.29
CA PRO A 417 -23.99 24.79 -4.24
C PRO A 417 -24.50 23.89 -3.11
N ALA A 418 -23.88 24.02 -1.94
CA ALA A 418 -24.08 23.10 -0.81
C ALA A 418 -25.54 23.09 -0.32
N GLU A 419 -26.19 24.26 -0.23
CA GLU A 419 -27.58 24.37 0.22
C GLU A 419 -28.52 23.54 -0.66
N GLU A 420 -28.31 23.56 -1.99
CA GLU A 420 -29.16 22.86 -2.94
C GLU A 420 -29.02 21.34 -2.85
N TYR A 421 -27.79 20.80 -2.90
CA TYR A 421 -27.64 19.35 -2.85
C TYR A 421 -27.88 18.77 -1.47
N ILE A 422 -27.59 19.50 -0.39
CA ILE A 422 -27.90 19.07 0.98
C ILE A 422 -29.42 18.94 1.17
N ALA A 423 -30.21 19.92 0.70
CA ALA A 423 -31.66 19.86 0.74
C ALA A 423 -32.19 18.67 -0.08
N CYS A 424 -31.66 18.48 -1.29
CA CYS A 424 -32.01 17.36 -2.18
C CYS A 424 -31.72 16.00 -1.52
N LEU A 425 -30.52 15.79 -1.00
CA LEU A 425 -30.10 14.51 -0.41
C LEU A 425 -30.86 14.20 0.90
N LYS A 426 -31.23 15.21 1.68
CA LYS A 426 -32.10 15.02 2.87
C LYS A 426 -33.50 14.57 2.49
N ALA A 427 -34.03 15.08 1.36
CA ALA A 427 -35.34 14.69 0.85
C ALA A 427 -35.34 13.32 0.16
N HIS A 428 -34.19 12.87 -0.34
CA HIS A 428 -34.04 11.70 -1.19
C HIS A 428 -32.96 10.74 -0.65
N PRO A 429 -33.25 9.96 0.40
CA PRO A 429 -32.30 9.01 0.98
C PRO A 429 -31.94 7.86 0.02
N GLU A 430 -32.74 7.63 -1.02
CA GLU A 430 -32.48 6.64 -2.08
C GLU A 430 -31.42 7.09 -3.09
N VAL A 431 -30.84 8.27 -2.94
CA VAL A 431 -29.81 8.79 -3.84
C VAL A 431 -28.42 8.37 -3.39
N VAL A 432 -27.69 7.79 -4.33
CA VAL A 432 -26.24 7.51 -4.23
C VAL A 432 -25.46 8.64 -4.89
N VAL A 433 -24.51 9.23 -4.19
CA VAL A 433 -23.67 10.29 -4.72
C VAL A 433 -22.51 9.70 -5.53
N ILE A 434 -22.38 10.13 -6.78
CA ILE A 434 -21.18 9.92 -7.59
C ILE A 434 -20.28 11.13 -7.43
N CYS A 435 -19.23 10.97 -6.64
CA CYS A 435 -18.27 12.02 -6.33
C CYS A 435 -17.20 12.09 -7.41
N VAL A 436 -17.19 13.16 -8.18
CA VAL A 436 -16.20 13.44 -9.24
C VAL A 436 -15.34 14.64 -8.87
N SER A 437 -14.20 14.79 -9.52
CA SER A 437 -13.34 15.98 -9.39
C SER A 437 -12.64 16.33 -10.69
N ASN A 438 -12.60 17.63 -11.00
CA ASN A 438 -11.77 18.21 -12.07
C ASN A 438 -10.58 19.00 -11.49
N HIS A 439 -10.39 18.94 -10.17
CA HIS A 439 -9.34 19.69 -9.49
C HIS A 439 -7.97 19.04 -9.71
N GLN A 440 -6.89 19.82 -9.73
CA GLN A 440 -5.52 19.31 -9.83
C GLN A 440 -5.18 18.33 -8.67
N ASN A 441 -5.66 18.63 -7.45
CA ASN A 441 -5.63 17.71 -6.32
C ASN A 441 -7.00 17.03 -6.15
N ARG A 442 -7.32 16.07 -7.02
CA ARG A 442 -8.58 15.33 -7.03
C ARG A 442 -8.91 14.73 -5.67
N LEU A 443 -7.93 14.07 -5.04
CA LEU A 443 -8.10 13.44 -3.73
C LEU A 443 -8.58 14.43 -2.67
N GLY A 444 -7.94 15.61 -2.57
CA GLY A 444 -8.32 16.63 -1.60
C GLY A 444 -9.71 17.19 -1.87
N ASP A 445 -10.05 17.40 -3.14
CA ASP A 445 -11.35 17.90 -3.58
C ASP A 445 -12.48 16.89 -3.29
N GLN A 446 -12.25 15.61 -3.54
CA GLN A 446 -13.20 14.54 -3.23
C GLN A 446 -13.37 14.32 -1.72
N ARG A 447 -12.28 14.39 -0.94
CA ARG A 447 -12.34 14.43 0.53
C ARG A 447 -13.20 15.60 1.01
N ALA A 448 -13.03 16.78 0.41
CA ALA A 448 -13.77 17.98 0.77
C ALA A 448 -15.27 17.82 0.64
N LEU A 449 -15.76 17.28 -0.49
CA LEU A 449 -17.19 17.02 -0.68
C LEU A 449 -17.74 16.07 0.39
N VAL A 450 -17.04 14.97 0.68
CA VAL A 450 -17.53 13.99 1.66
C VAL A 450 -17.52 14.57 3.08
N HIS A 451 -16.50 15.36 3.45
CA HIS A 451 -16.47 16.04 4.74
C HIS A 451 -17.59 17.09 4.86
N GLU A 452 -17.91 17.81 3.78
CA GLU A 452 -19.06 18.74 3.75
C GLU A 452 -20.37 17.97 3.94
N MET A 453 -20.55 16.83 3.29
CA MET A 453 -21.70 15.94 3.49
C MET A 453 -21.78 15.43 4.95
N MET A 454 -20.66 15.01 5.54
CA MET A 454 -20.59 14.56 6.93
C MET A 454 -20.96 15.69 7.91
N ASN A 455 -20.46 16.91 7.68
CA ASN A 455 -20.79 18.09 8.48
C ASN A 455 -22.29 18.44 8.39
N ALA A 456 -22.93 18.15 7.27
CA ALA A 456 -24.37 18.31 7.08
C ALA A 456 -25.22 17.15 7.64
N GLY A 457 -24.59 16.11 8.21
CA GLY A 457 -25.25 14.92 8.73
C GLY A 457 -25.84 13.98 7.67
N LEU A 458 -25.37 14.08 6.42
CA LEU A 458 -25.85 13.25 5.32
C LEU A 458 -25.28 11.83 5.40
N LYS A 459 -26.15 10.83 5.23
CA LYS A 459 -25.81 9.41 5.25
C LYS A 459 -25.97 8.73 3.87
N ASN A 460 -26.17 9.50 2.82
CA ASN A 460 -26.23 8.96 1.46
C ASN A 460 -24.90 8.27 1.12
N PRO A 461 -24.94 7.10 0.45
CA PRO A 461 -23.72 6.42 -0.01
C PRO A 461 -22.94 7.26 -1.02
N VAL A 462 -21.62 7.08 -1.05
CA VAL A 462 -20.73 7.78 -1.97
C VAL A 462 -19.90 6.78 -2.77
N VAL A 463 -19.94 6.90 -4.08
CA VAL A 463 -19.06 6.22 -5.02
C VAL A 463 -18.09 7.23 -5.61
N PHE A 464 -16.79 7.00 -5.47
CA PHE A 464 -15.78 7.86 -6.09
C PHE A 464 -15.57 7.49 -7.55
N ALA A 465 -15.63 8.49 -8.41
CA ALA A 465 -15.47 8.33 -9.85
C ALA A 465 -14.34 9.21 -10.39
N GLU A 466 -13.50 8.63 -11.25
CA GLU A 466 -12.41 9.34 -11.90
C GLU A 466 -12.23 8.90 -13.35
N MET A 467 -11.90 9.90 -14.19
CA MET A 467 -11.59 9.71 -15.60
C MET A 467 -10.08 9.87 -15.82
N TYR A 468 -9.48 8.88 -16.47
CA TYR A 468 -8.09 8.88 -16.92
C TYR A 468 -8.05 8.89 -18.45
N GLN A 469 -6.87 9.16 -19.00
CA GLN A 469 -6.63 9.13 -20.45
C GLN A 469 -5.28 8.47 -20.71
N HIS A 470 -5.29 7.15 -20.79
CA HIS A 470 -4.10 6.34 -21.05
C HIS A 470 -4.31 5.41 -22.23
N SER A 471 -3.23 5.20 -23.00
CA SER A 471 -3.18 4.16 -24.03
C SER A 471 -2.98 2.78 -23.40
N LYS A 472 -3.17 1.74 -24.20
CA LYS A 472 -2.97 0.36 -23.76
C LYS A 472 -1.55 0.08 -23.30
N GLU A 473 -0.55 0.73 -23.89
CA GLU A 473 0.86 0.65 -23.51
C GLU A 473 1.12 1.29 -22.15
N GLU A 474 0.31 2.29 -21.76
CA GLU A 474 0.41 3.00 -20.47
C GLU A 474 -0.46 2.37 -19.38
N LYS A 475 -0.85 1.11 -19.54
CA LYS A 475 -1.69 0.38 -18.56
C LYS A 475 -1.11 0.44 -17.14
N SER A 476 0.20 0.29 -16.98
CA SER A 476 0.85 0.36 -15.68
C SER A 476 0.69 1.74 -15.02
N ASP A 477 0.82 2.81 -15.80
CA ASP A 477 0.69 4.18 -15.33
C ASP A 477 -0.76 4.46 -14.89
N PHE A 478 -1.73 4.03 -15.69
CA PHE A 478 -3.15 4.08 -15.32
C PHE A 478 -3.40 3.38 -13.96
N GLN A 479 -2.86 2.17 -13.78
CA GLN A 479 -3.05 1.40 -12.56
C GLN A 479 -2.44 2.09 -11.33
N LEU A 480 -1.24 2.66 -11.48
CA LEU A 480 -0.55 3.38 -10.42
C LEU A 480 -1.30 4.67 -10.04
N GLU A 481 -1.72 5.46 -11.02
CA GLU A 481 -2.43 6.72 -10.81
C GLU A 481 -3.80 6.47 -10.16
N ALA A 482 -4.59 5.54 -10.70
CA ALA A 482 -5.90 5.19 -10.14
C ALA A 482 -5.78 4.64 -8.71
N ALA A 483 -4.79 3.79 -8.45
CA ALA A 483 -4.56 3.23 -7.12
C ALA A 483 -4.08 4.29 -6.12
N ALA A 484 -3.28 5.26 -6.54
CA ALA A 484 -2.83 6.36 -5.70
C ALA A 484 -3.95 7.33 -5.34
N ASP A 485 -4.83 7.68 -6.29
CA ASP A 485 -5.95 8.58 -6.05
C ASP A 485 -7.05 7.92 -5.20
N MET A 486 -7.44 6.68 -5.55
CA MET A 486 -8.55 5.99 -4.87
C MET A 486 -8.15 5.36 -3.55
N GLY A 487 -6.92 4.87 -3.44
CA GLY A 487 -6.46 4.11 -2.28
C GLY A 487 -6.57 4.88 -0.96
N ALA A 488 -6.22 6.17 -0.97
CA ALA A 488 -6.33 7.02 0.22
C ALA A 488 -7.78 7.19 0.68
N LEU A 489 -8.71 7.44 -0.24
CA LEU A 489 -10.15 7.57 0.05
C LEU A 489 -10.74 6.30 0.67
N MET A 490 -10.24 5.15 0.21
CA MET A 490 -10.64 3.84 0.72
C MET A 490 -10.08 3.55 2.10
N ILE A 491 -8.80 3.85 2.34
CA ILE A 491 -8.16 3.71 3.66
C ILE A 491 -8.80 4.65 4.67
N ASP A 492 -9.23 5.84 4.26
CA ASP A 492 -9.94 6.79 5.10
C ASP A 492 -11.39 6.36 5.41
N GLY A 493 -11.87 5.28 4.79
CA GLY A 493 -13.22 4.75 5.04
C GLY A 493 -14.35 5.61 4.46
N LEU A 494 -14.06 6.46 3.48
CA LEU A 494 -15.02 7.42 2.92
C LEU A 494 -15.89 6.86 1.80
N THR A 495 -15.59 5.66 1.29
CA THR A 495 -16.20 5.11 0.08
C THR A 495 -17.24 4.04 0.33
N ASP A 496 -18.26 4.00 -0.53
CA ASP A 496 -19.20 2.89 -0.71
C ASP A 496 -19.07 2.25 -2.10
N GLY A 497 -18.17 2.74 -2.95
CA GLY A 497 -17.88 2.17 -4.27
C GLY A 497 -16.83 2.95 -5.05
N ILE A 498 -16.46 2.38 -6.20
CA ILE A 498 -15.45 2.90 -7.12
C ILE A 498 -15.97 2.84 -8.55
N TRP A 499 -15.70 3.89 -9.30
CA TRP A 499 -16.00 3.98 -10.72
C TRP A 499 -14.78 4.54 -11.46
N LEU A 500 -13.94 3.66 -11.98
CA LEU A 500 -12.84 4.06 -12.85
C LEU A 500 -13.28 4.15 -14.30
N MET A 501 -12.80 5.16 -14.99
CA MET A 501 -13.04 5.39 -16.41
C MET A 501 -11.72 5.69 -17.12
N ASN A 502 -11.60 5.27 -18.37
CA ASN A 502 -10.47 5.63 -19.22
C ASN A 502 -10.96 6.05 -20.61
N ASP A 503 -10.60 7.26 -21.03
CA ASP A 503 -10.96 7.76 -22.36
C ASP A 503 -9.98 7.31 -23.47
N GLY A 504 -8.84 6.69 -23.09
CA GLY A 504 -7.93 6.02 -24.01
C GLY A 504 -8.45 4.64 -24.47
N ASP A 505 -7.52 3.77 -24.87
CA ASP A 505 -7.83 2.45 -25.46
C ASP A 505 -7.52 1.26 -24.53
N ILE A 506 -7.33 1.50 -23.22
CA ILE A 506 -7.28 0.42 -22.24
C ILE A 506 -8.63 -0.32 -22.25
N PRO A 507 -8.65 -1.66 -22.41
CA PRO A 507 -9.89 -2.42 -22.39
C PRO A 507 -10.70 -2.19 -21.11
N ALA A 508 -12.02 -2.03 -21.24
CA ALA A 508 -12.89 -1.76 -20.10
C ALA A 508 -12.83 -2.87 -19.03
N GLN A 509 -12.61 -4.12 -19.43
CA GLN A 509 -12.38 -5.21 -18.47
C GLN A 509 -11.10 -4.99 -17.62
N THR A 510 -10.02 -4.48 -18.20
CA THR A 510 -8.79 -4.14 -17.47
C THR A 510 -9.02 -3.00 -16.48
N VAL A 511 -9.86 -2.02 -16.85
CA VAL A 511 -10.27 -0.93 -15.94
C VAL A 511 -11.06 -1.48 -14.76
N ASP A 512 -12.00 -2.40 -15.01
CA ASP A 512 -12.78 -3.06 -13.95
C ASP A 512 -11.88 -3.90 -13.03
N GLU A 513 -10.99 -4.72 -13.59
CA GLU A 513 -10.02 -5.53 -12.84
C GLU A 513 -9.12 -4.66 -11.95
N THR A 514 -8.72 -3.48 -12.44
CA THR A 514 -7.97 -2.50 -11.65
C THR A 514 -8.80 -1.98 -10.46
N ALA A 515 -10.08 -1.67 -10.66
CA ALA A 515 -10.97 -1.24 -9.59
C ALA A 515 -11.12 -2.31 -8.50
N PHE A 516 -11.33 -3.56 -8.87
CA PHE A 516 -11.36 -4.69 -7.93
C PHE A 516 -10.02 -4.87 -7.21
N GLY A 517 -8.90 -4.73 -7.93
CA GLY A 517 -7.55 -4.79 -7.36
C GLY A 517 -7.29 -3.72 -6.30
N ILE A 518 -7.76 -2.50 -6.54
CA ILE A 518 -7.66 -1.38 -5.58
C ILE A 518 -8.49 -1.66 -4.33
N LEU A 519 -9.73 -2.12 -4.47
CA LEU A 519 -10.59 -2.50 -3.33
C LEU A 519 -9.95 -3.62 -2.50
N GLN A 520 -9.34 -4.61 -3.14
CA GLN A 520 -8.65 -5.70 -2.46
C GLN A 520 -7.38 -5.23 -1.75
N ALA A 521 -6.58 -4.36 -2.39
CA ALA A 521 -5.38 -3.77 -1.79
C ALA A 521 -5.71 -2.89 -0.58
N ALA A 522 -6.85 -2.21 -0.58
CA ALA A 522 -7.37 -1.43 0.55
C ALA A 522 -8.14 -2.26 1.60
N ARG A 523 -8.18 -3.58 1.46
CA ARG A 523 -8.86 -4.52 2.39
C ARG A 523 -10.38 -4.35 2.49
N LEU A 524 -11.04 -3.79 1.47
CA LEU A 524 -12.47 -3.52 1.48
C LEU A 524 -13.31 -4.61 0.81
N ARG A 525 -12.76 -5.26 -0.21
CA ARG A 525 -13.45 -6.33 -0.96
C ARG A 525 -12.45 -7.31 -1.53
N THR A 526 -12.64 -8.60 -1.29
CA THR A 526 -11.81 -9.67 -1.84
C THR A 526 -12.49 -10.26 -3.07
N SER A 527 -11.81 -10.26 -4.21
CA SER A 527 -12.35 -10.78 -5.48
C SER A 527 -11.61 -12.01 -6.00
N LYS A 528 -10.34 -12.18 -5.63
CA LYS A 528 -9.45 -13.27 -6.08
C LYS A 528 -8.56 -13.79 -4.96
N THR A 529 -7.80 -14.85 -5.20
CA THR A 529 -6.72 -15.30 -4.30
C THR A 529 -5.71 -14.17 -4.13
N GLU A 530 -5.31 -13.89 -2.89
CA GLU A 530 -4.27 -12.93 -2.57
C GLU A 530 -2.94 -13.65 -2.36
N TYR A 531 -1.88 -13.15 -3.01
CA TYR A 531 -0.53 -13.64 -2.83
C TYR A 531 0.31 -12.61 -2.08
N ILE A 532 0.79 -13.01 -0.90
CA ILE A 532 1.71 -12.23 -0.09
C ILE A 532 3.10 -12.78 -0.40
N SER A 533 3.75 -12.26 -1.45
CA SER A 533 5.03 -12.79 -1.91
C SER A 533 6.15 -11.77 -1.76
N CYS A 534 7.29 -12.21 -1.22
CA CYS A 534 8.43 -11.36 -1.04
C CYS A 534 9.14 -11.07 -2.39
N PRO A 535 9.83 -9.92 -2.50
CA PRO A 535 10.54 -9.55 -3.73
C PRO A 535 11.82 -10.38 -3.98
N GLY A 536 12.25 -11.16 -2.98
CA GLY A 536 13.56 -11.77 -2.96
C GLY A 536 14.67 -10.82 -2.48
N CYS A 537 15.73 -11.40 -1.99
CA CYS A 537 16.97 -10.72 -1.59
C CYS A 537 18.07 -11.78 -1.47
N GLY A 538 19.28 -11.40 -1.06
CA GLY A 538 20.39 -12.34 -0.84
C GLY A 538 20.14 -13.46 0.18
N ARG A 539 18.99 -13.45 0.89
CA ARG A 539 18.55 -14.52 1.80
C ARG A 539 17.66 -15.56 1.14
N THR A 540 17.26 -15.37 -0.11
CA THR A 540 16.35 -16.28 -0.80
C THR A 540 17.03 -17.63 -1.01
N LEU A 541 16.32 -18.73 -0.67
CA LEU A 541 16.89 -20.07 -0.56
C LEU A 541 16.50 -21.02 -1.72
N TYR A 542 15.66 -20.54 -2.65
CA TYR A 542 15.15 -21.30 -3.79
C TYR A 542 14.76 -20.37 -4.94
N ASP A 543 14.41 -20.90 -6.11
CA ASP A 543 13.87 -20.08 -7.21
C ASP A 543 12.47 -19.57 -6.87
N LEU A 544 12.45 -18.35 -6.32
CA LEU A 544 11.25 -17.73 -5.80
C LEU A 544 10.25 -17.38 -6.90
N ARG A 545 10.72 -16.86 -8.05
CA ARG A 545 9.84 -16.40 -9.14
C ARG A 545 9.14 -17.56 -9.82
N GLU A 546 9.89 -18.60 -10.17
CA GLU A 546 9.32 -19.82 -10.73
C GLU A 546 8.29 -20.45 -9.78
N THR A 547 8.61 -20.47 -8.48
CA THR A 547 7.71 -21.00 -7.45
C THR A 547 6.43 -20.18 -7.30
N ILE A 548 6.54 -18.83 -7.31
CA ILE A 548 5.37 -17.94 -7.29
C ILE A 548 4.46 -18.25 -8.49
N ALA A 549 5.03 -18.34 -9.69
CA ALA A 549 4.26 -18.64 -10.90
C ALA A 549 3.54 -19.99 -10.82
N LYS A 550 4.22 -21.05 -10.34
CA LYS A 550 3.62 -22.38 -10.14
C LYS A 550 2.48 -22.38 -9.12
N ILE A 551 2.68 -21.74 -7.98
CA ILE A 551 1.64 -21.65 -6.93
C ILE A 551 0.44 -20.86 -7.44
N LYS A 552 0.67 -19.72 -8.10
CA LYS A 552 -0.41 -18.91 -8.69
C LYS A 552 -1.24 -19.71 -9.68
N GLU A 553 -0.60 -20.39 -10.64
CA GLU A 553 -1.31 -21.18 -11.64
C GLU A 553 -2.17 -22.28 -10.98
N ALA A 554 -1.63 -22.94 -9.96
CA ALA A 554 -2.31 -24.01 -9.26
C ALA A 554 -3.47 -23.54 -8.34
N THR A 555 -3.46 -22.27 -7.88
CA THR A 555 -4.37 -21.79 -6.82
C THR A 555 -5.25 -20.61 -7.23
N LYS A 556 -5.08 -20.04 -8.44
CA LYS A 556 -5.83 -18.86 -8.90
C LYS A 556 -7.36 -19.01 -8.84
N HIS A 557 -7.86 -20.24 -8.85
CA HIS A 557 -9.29 -20.54 -8.76
C HIS A 557 -9.83 -20.55 -7.32
N LEU A 558 -8.96 -20.44 -6.30
CA LEU A 558 -9.29 -20.51 -4.87
C LEU A 558 -9.59 -19.10 -4.32
N LYS A 559 -10.74 -18.56 -4.67
CA LYS A 559 -11.15 -17.21 -4.25
C LYS A 559 -11.17 -17.05 -2.73
N GLY A 560 -10.75 -15.89 -2.28
CA GLY A 560 -10.81 -15.50 -0.86
C GLY A 560 -9.67 -16.04 -0.02
N LEU A 561 -8.81 -16.92 -0.54
CA LEU A 561 -7.62 -17.39 0.16
C LEU A 561 -6.47 -16.39 0.06
N LYS A 562 -5.67 -16.35 1.10
CA LYS A 562 -4.40 -15.61 1.17
C LYS A 562 -3.24 -16.61 1.31
N ILE A 563 -2.31 -16.59 0.37
CA ILE A 563 -1.16 -17.50 0.33
C ILE A 563 0.12 -16.69 0.45
N GLY A 564 0.89 -16.96 1.52
CA GLY A 564 2.20 -16.38 1.74
C GLY A 564 3.28 -17.18 1.00
N ILE A 565 4.16 -16.51 0.24
CA ILE A 565 5.29 -17.15 -0.48
C ILE A 565 6.55 -16.38 -0.14
N MET A 566 7.38 -16.97 0.76
CA MET A 566 8.51 -16.29 1.38
C MET A 566 9.83 -16.99 1.06
N GLY A 567 10.80 -16.23 0.58
CA GLY A 567 12.12 -16.74 0.22
C GLY A 567 12.93 -17.27 1.41
N CYS A 568 12.65 -16.80 2.64
CA CYS A 568 13.35 -17.22 3.85
C CYS A 568 12.50 -16.99 5.12
N ILE A 569 13.00 -17.54 6.24
CA ILE A 569 12.33 -17.48 7.57
C ILE A 569 12.47 -16.12 8.28
N VAL A 570 13.37 -15.22 7.85
CA VAL A 570 13.74 -14.01 8.62
C VAL A 570 12.55 -13.11 8.94
N ASN A 571 11.75 -12.76 7.93
CA ASN A 571 10.52 -12.00 8.11
C ASN A 571 9.27 -12.81 7.73
N GLY A 572 9.47 -13.92 6.99
CA GLY A 572 8.41 -14.65 6.34
C GLY A 572 7.21 -14.98 7.22
N PRO A 573 7.37 -15.70 8.32
CA PRO A 573 6.23 -16.10 9.18
C PRO A 573 5.46 -14.91 9.76
N GLY A 574 6.13 -13.79 10.00
CA GLY A 574 5.48 -12.58 10.51
C GLY A 574 4.76 -11.78 9.42
N GLU A 575 5.39 -11.59 8.25
CA GLU A 575 4.81 -10.83 7.15
C GLU A 575 3.60 -11.55 6.50
N MET A 576 3.55 -12.86 6.60
CA MET A 576 2.40 -13.65 6.18
C MET A 576 1.42 -13.97 7.33
N ALA A 577 1.44 -13.22 8.42
CA ALA A 577 0.56 -13.46 9.57
C ALA A 577 -0.93 -13.48 9.20
N ASP A 578 -1.32 -12.70 8.19
CA ASP A 578 -2.67 -12.65 7.64
C ASP A 578 -2.95 -13.75 6.58
N ALA A 579 -1.94 -14.55 6.21
CA ALA A 579 -2.12 -15.61 5.23
C ALA A 579 -2.82 -16.84 5.84
N ASP A 580 -3.66 -17.47 5.04
CA ASP A 580 -4.28 -18.74 5.42
C ASP A 580 -3.26 -19.88 5.34
N TYR A 581 -2.41 -19.84 4.32
CA TYR A 581 -1.34 -20.80 4.08
C TYR A 581 -0.02 -20.10 3.76
N GLY A 582 1.09 -20.72 4.13
CA GLY A 582 2.42 -20.20 3.88
C GLY A 582 3.38 -21.23 3.30
N TYR A 583 4.17 -20.78 2.34
CA TYR A 583 5.28 -21.49 1.71
C TYR A 583 6.56 -20.70 2.00
N VAL A 584 7.44 -21.23 2.85
CA VAL A 584 8.57 -20.49 3.42
C VAL A 584 9.88 -21.25 3.23
N GLY A 585 10.88 -20.61 2.62
CA GLY A 585 12.23 -21.17 2.49
C GLY A 585 12.84 -21.51 3.85
N ALA A 586 13.29 -22.76 4.02
CA ALA A 586 13.82 -23.28 5.27
C ALA A 586 15.31 -23.65 5.20
N GLY A 587 15.85 -23.80 3.99
CA GLY A 587 17.24 -24.13 3.67
C GLY A 587 17.41 -24.19 2.15
N PRO A 588 18.61 -24.38 1.63
CA PRO A 588 18.83 -24.52 0.19
C PRO A 588 17.93 -25.62 -0.39
N ASN A 589 17.04 -25.27 -1.33
CA ASN A 589 16.06 -26.14 -1.95
C ASN A 589 15.15 -26.87 -0.93
N ARG A 590 14.95 -26.28 0.24
CA ARG A 590 14.09 -26.79 1.30
C ARG A 590 13.05 -25.76 1.71
N VAL A 591 11.84 -26.22 2.00
CA VAL A 591 10.68 -25.40 2.30
C VAL A 591 9.96 -25.93 3.54
N SER A 592 9.35 -25.03 4.30
CA SER A 592 8.39 -25.37 5.36
C SER A 592 7.02 -24.81 5.00
N LEU A 593 5.97 -25.57 5.26
CA LEU A 593 4.58 -25.18 5.02
C LEU A 593 3.92 -24.76 6.32
N TYR A 594 3.10 -23.73 6.21
CA TYR A 594 2.39 -23.13 7.33
C TYR A 594 0.87 -23.13 7.07
N ARG A 595 0.12 -23.35 8.15
CA ARG A 595 -1.30 -23.01 8.25
C ARG A 595 -1.42 -21.83 9.19
N LYS A 596 -1.79 -20.67 8.65
CA LYS A 596 -1.67 -19.39 9.36
C LYS A 596 -0.23 -19.19 9.87
N GLN A 597 -0.05 -19.03 11.17
CA GLN A 597 1.27 -18.85 11.80
C GLN A 597 1.91 -20.17 12.29
N VAL A 598 1.23 -21.31 12.13
CA VAL A 598 1.70 -22.60 12.62
C VAL A 598 2.41 -23.37 11.51
N CYS A 599 3.66 -23.74 11.74
CA CYS A 599 4.40 -24.60 10.83
C CYS A 599 3.87 -26.04 10.93
N VAL A 600 3.26 -26.55 9.86
CA VAL A 600 2.64 -27.88 9.80
C VAL A 600 3.54 -28.93 9.16
N GLU A 601 4.37 -28.53 8.19
CA GLU A 601 5.40 -29.41 7.60
C GLU A 601 6.73 -28.68 7.55
N LYS A 602 7.81 -29.35 7.96
CA LYS A 602 9.13 -28.75 8.08
C LYS A 602 10.11 -29.35 7.09
N ASN A 603 10.90 -28.49 6.47
CA ASN A 603 12.12 -28.86 5.75
C ASN A 603 11.90 -29.90 4.65
N ILE A 604 10.79 -29.80 3.91
CA ILE A 604 10.47 -30.68 2.77
C ILE A 604 11.24 -30.25 1.50
N PRO A 605 11.52 -31.18 0.58
CA PRO A 605 12.13 -30.83 -0.71
C PRO A 605 11.26 -29.87 -1.50
N GLN A 606 11.88 -28.90 -2.18
CA GLN A 606 11.18 -27.91 -3.01
C GLN A 606 10.35 -28.58 -4.11
N GLU A 607 10.85 -29.65 -4.70
CA GLU A 607 10.24 -30.34 -5.84
C GLU A 607 8.81 -30.83 -5.57
N VAL A 608 8.52 -31.21 -4.31
CA VAL A 608 7.21 -31.73 -3.90
C VAL A 608 6.40 -30.73 -3.06
N ALA A 609 6.98 -29.60 -2.70
CA ALA A 609 6.39 -28.67 -1.74
C ALA A 609 5.10 -28.00 -2.24
N VAL A 610 4.95 -27.78 -3.55
CA VAL A 610 3.72 -27.21 -4.13
C VAL A 610 2.57 -28.24 -4.06
N GLU A 611 2.85 -29.52 -4.33
CA GLU A 611 1.87 -30.60 -4.22
C GLU A 611 1.39 -30.76 -2.76
N HIS A 612 2.32 -30.69 -1.80
CA HIS A 612 2.01 -30.73 -0.36
C HIS A 612 1.17 -29.53 0.08
N LEU A 613 1.47 -28.32 -0.45
CA LEU A 613 0.65 -27.12 -0.19
C LEU A 613 -0.79 -27.31 -0.69
N LEU A 614 -0.97 -27.84 -1.89
CA LEU A 614 -2.29 -28.11 -2.46
C LEU A 614 -3.04 -29.17 -1.63
N ALA A 615 -2.37 -30.25 -1.23
CA ALA A 615 -2.95 -31.27 -0.38
C ALA A 615 -3.37 -30.70 1.00
N LEU A 616 -2.57 -29.80 1.57
CA LEU A 616 -2.91 -29.10 2.81
C LEU A 616 -4.17 -28.24 2.64
N ILE A 617 -4.27 -27.46 1.56
CA ILE A 617 -5.43 -26.62 1.26
C ILE A 617 -6.69 -27.50 1.07
N ASP A 618 -6.58 -28.60 0.36
CA ASP A 618 -7.71 -29.48 0.08
C ASP A 618 -8.17 -30.26 1.34
N SER A 619 -7.26 -30.59 2.24
CA SER A 619 -7.61 -31.23 3.52
C SER A 619 -8.48 -30.34 4.42
N ASP A 620 -8.37 -29.02 4.29
CA ASP A 620 -9.13 -28.07 5.10
C ASP A 620 -10.50 -27.70 4.50
N LYS A 621 -10.77 -28.11 3.25
CA LYS A 621 -12.09 -27.96 2.61
C LYS A 621 -13.06 -29.09 2.91
N GLN A 622 -12.54 -30.22 3.48
CA GLN A 622 -13.34 -31.37 3.91
C GLN A 622 -13.78 -31.21 5.37
#